data_c8001129fa9b76d85369cd54715daebe
#
_entry.id   c8001129fa9b76d85369cd54715daebe
#
_cell.length_a   1.000
_cell.length_b   1.000
_cell.length_c   1.000
_cell.angle_alpha   90.00
_cell.angle_beta   90.00
_cell.angle_gamma   90.00
#
_symmetry.space_group_name_H-M   'P 1'
#
loop_
_entity.id
_entity.type
_entity.pdbx_description
1 polymer ?
#
loop_
_entity_poly.entity_id
_entity_poly.type
_entity_poly.pdbx_seq_one_letter_code
_entity_poly.pdbx_strand_id
1 'polypeptide(L)'
;MKRVLTNILVAGSVLAGMAFGTTAFGAEAAAASAVPDAEKGAALYTKGDTSRGILACVACHGANGNSGVAMYPNLAGMPHEYLTLQLEHFKAPADKVIRGTPDGKPTAMAPIVAQMTKEDMQNLSVFLSKQQLTQPAKAKQGDNRKVVERGRQIWRAGIPDRGVPACASCHGATGQGIPSAFPRLSGQHPEYLEAQLHAFADGYRTQGGAENMMGKIANRMNKADIQAVADYAAGIR
;
A
#
# COMPACT_ATOMS: atom_id res chain seq x y z
N MET A 1 -22.05 -52.16 -60.61
CA MET A 1 -23.35 -52.65 -61.12
C MET A 1 -24.38 -52.37 -60.06
N LYS A 2 -25.53 -51.90 -60.53
CA LYS A 2 -26.83 -51.71 -59.85
C LYS A 2 -27.04 -50.37 -59.14
N ARG A 3 -27.73 -49.52 -59.91
CA ARG A 3 -28.57 -48.38 -59.58
C ARG A 3 -29.81 -48.86 -58.88
N VAL A 4 -30.46 -48.01 -58.06
CA VAL A 4 -31.93 -47.76 -57.92
C VAL A 4 -32.06 -46.53 -57.09
N LEU A 5 -32.40 -45.38 -57.57
CA LEU A 5 -33.63 -44.64 -57.89
C LEU A 5 -34.64 -44.53 -56.74
N THR A 6 -34.80 -43.26 -56.29
CA THR A 6 -36.03 -42.47 -56.17
C THR A 6 -37.01 -42.78 -55.03
N ASN A 7 -37.23 -41.79 -54.15
CA ASN A 7 -38.62 -41.19 -54.10
C ASN A 7 -38.55 -39.85 -53.30
N ILE A 8 -39.07 -38.85 -53.95
CA ILE A 8 -39.48 -37.52 -53.47
C ILE A 8 -40.81 -37.63 -52.73
N LEU A 9 -40.82 -37.05 -51.55
CA LEU A 9 -42.09 -36.66 -50.89
C LEU A 9 -41.98 -35.27 -50.30
N VAL A 10 -42.72 -34.36 -50.94
CA VAL A 10 -42.95 -32.98 -50.52
C VAL A 10 -44.14 -33.03 -49.55
N ALA A 11 -44.04 -32.42 -48.43
CA ALA A 11 -45.18 -31.95 -47.64
C ALA A 11 -44.74 -30.95 -46.54
N GLY A 12 -45.25 -29.78 -46.60
CA GLY A 12 -45.92 -29.08 -45.53
C GLY A 12 -45.08 -28.07 -44.76
N SER A 13 -45.17 -26.84 -45.21
CA SER A 13 -44.77 -25.63 -44.48
C SER A 13 -45.57 -25.45 -43.20
N VAL A 14 -44.92 -25.40 -42.07
CA VAL A 14 -45.48 -24.77 -40.86
C VAL A 14 -44.50 -23.67 -40.42
N LEU A 15 -44.88 -22.43 -40.68
CA LEU A 15 -44.26 -21.24 -40.14
C LEU A 15 -44.63 -21.14 -38.66
N ALA A 16 -43.76 -21.57 -37.76
CA ALA A 16 -43.82 -21.21 -36.36
C ALA A 16 -42.95 -19.98 -36.16
N GLY A 17 -43.59 -18.83 -35.93
CA GLY A 17 -42.90 -17.58 -35.57
C GLY A 17 -42.20 -17.71 -34.23
N MET A 18 -40.90 -17.78 -34.24
CA MET A 18 -40.09 -17.58 -33.03
C MET A 18 -39.92 -16.09 -32.81
N ALA A 19 -40.62 -15.57 -31.79
CA ALA A 19 -40.38 -14.27 -31.23
C ALA A 19 -38.99 -14.30 -30.56
N PHE A 20 -37.97 -13.71 -31.19
CA PHE A 20 -36.71 -13.44 -30.56
C PHE A 20 -36.94 -12.33 -29.51
N GLY A 21 -37.09 -12.75 -28.26
CA GLY A 21 -36.99 -11.84 -27.12
C GLY A 21 -35.56 -11.31 -27.08
N THR A 22 -35.38 -10.04 -27.44
CA THR A 22 -34.15 -9.30 -27.20
C THR A 22 -34.03 -9.11 -25.69
N THR A 23 -33.33 -9.99 -25.01
CA THR A 23 -32.80 -9.69 -23.68
C THR A 23 -31.82 -8.54 -23.85
N ALA A 24 -32.25 -7.34 -23.48
CA ALA A 24 -31.35 -6.21 -23.29
C ALA A 24 -30.39 -6.62 -22.18
N PHE A 25 -29.19 -7.03 -22.53
CA PHE A 25 -28.08 -7.03 -21.62
C PHE A 25 -27.86 -5.56 -21.23
N GLY A 26 -28.35 -5.18 -20.04
CA GLY A 26 -27.97 -3.96 -19.39
C GLY A 26 -26.46 -4.00 -19.21
N ALA A 27 -25.75 -3.34 -20.09
CA ALA A 27 -24.36 -3.02 -19.85
C ALA A 27 -24.35 -2.10 -18.62
N GLU A 28 -24.14 -2.67 -17.46
CA GLU A 28 -23.71 -1.94 -16.28
C GLU A 28 -22.42 -1.24 -16.70
N ALA A 29 -22.55 0.05 -16.98
CA ALA A 29 -21.42 0.89 -17.32
C ALA A 29 -20.50 0.83 -16.11
N ALA A 30 -19.43 0.02 -16.19
CA ALA A 30 -18.32 0.09 -15.26
C ALA A 30 -17.92 1.56 -15.21
N ALA A 31 -18.20 2.21 -14.08
CA ALA A 31 -17.87 3.59 -13.88
C ALA A 31 -16.37 3.73 -14.18
N ALA A 32 -16.04 4.39 -15.29
CA ALA A 32 -14.67 4.64 -15.69
C ALA A 32 -14.00 5.28 -14.47
N SER A 33 -12.99 4.64 -13.92
CA SER A 33 -12.23 5.16 -12.78
C SER A 33 -11.74 6.54 -13.18
N ALA A 34 -12.28 7.59 -12.55
CA ALA A 34 -11.88 8.95 -12.84
C ALA A 34 -10.36 9.05 -12.62
N VAL A 35 -9.67 9.76 -13.51
CA VAL A 35 -8.24 10.01 -13.36
C VAL A 35 -8.02 10.73 -12.02
N PRO A 36 -7.12 10.24 -11.15
CA PRO A 36 -6.92 10.85 -9.85
C PRO A 36 -6.47 12.32 -9.96
N ASP A 37 -7.10 13.17 -9.15
CA ASP A 37 -6.94 14.62 -9.16
C ASP A 37 -6.07 15.09 -7.98
N ALA A 38 -4.86 15.57 -8.27
CA ALA A 38 -3.94 16.02 -7.25
C ALA A 38 -4.41 17.32 -6.53
N GLU A 39 -5.22 18.17 -7.17
CA GLU A 39 -5.73 19.42 -6.55
C GLU A 39 -6.81 19.08 -5.51
N LYS A 40 -7.72 18.15 -5.83
CA LYS A 40 -8.65 17.61 -4.83
C LYS A 40 -7.91 16.93 -3.68
N GLY A 41 -6.84 16.18 -3.99
CA GLY A 41 -5.96 15.58 -2.99
C GLY A 41 -5.30 16.62 -2.09
N ALA A 42 -4.78 17.71 -2.64
CA ALA A 42 -4.19 18.83 -1.90
C ALA A 42 -5.21 19.51 -1.00
N ALA A 43 -6.42 19.76 -1.49
CA ALA A 43 -7.51 20.34 -0.71
C ALA A 43 -7.88 19.46 0.49
N LEU A 44 -8.05 18.14 0.26
CA LEU A 44 -8.35 17.18 1.32
C LEU A 44 -7.21 17.08 2.33
N TYR A 45 -5.96 17.08 1.87
CA TYR A 45 -4.77 17.04 2.72
C TYR A 45 -4.70 18.22 3.67
N THR A 46 -4.94 19.43 3.14
CA THR A 46 -4.73 20.68 3.88
C THR A 46 -5.92 21.10 4.73
N LYS A 47 -7.14 20.81 4.27
CA LYS A 47 -8.39 21.30 4.90
C LYS A 47 -9.20 20.18 5.56
N GLY A 48 -9.00 18.93 5.15
CA GLY A 48 -9.90 17.85 5.51
C GLY A 48 -11.29 18.02 4.86
N ASP A 49 -12.25 17.29 5.40
CA ASP A 49 -13.68 17.45 5.08
C ASP A 49 -14.50 17.27 6.36
N THR A 50 -14.81 18.37 7.02
CA THR A 50 -15.53 18.38 8.28
C THR A 50 -16.96 17.85 8.17
N SER A 51 -17.58 17.99 6.97
CA SER A 51 -18.94 17.47 6.74
C SER A 51 -18.99 15.94 6.79
N ARG A 52 -17.88 15.28 6.44
CA ARG A 52 -17.70 13.82 6.50
C ARG A 52 -16.85 13.36 7.69
N GLY A 53 -16.42 14.27 8.56
CA GLY A 53 -15.56 13.95 9.70
C GLY A 53 -14.12 13.57 9.31
N ILE A 54 -13.63 13.96 8.14
CA ILE A 54 -12.26 13.71 7.69
C ILE A 54 -11.36 14.85 8.17
N LEU A 55 -10.42 14.53 9.05
CA LEU A 55 -9.45 15.51 9.57
C LEU A 55 -8.42 15.91 8.52
N ALA A 56 -7.92 17.15 8.61
CA ALA A 56 -6.82 17.61 7.77
C ALA A 56 -5.53 16.85 8.08
N CYS A 57 -4.99 16.16 7.09
CA CYS A 57 -3.81 15.28 7.23
C CYS A 57 -2.55 16.08 7.62
N VAL A 58 -2.48 17.34 7.19
CA VAL A 58 -1.37 18.26 7.47
C VAL A 58 -1.12 18.44 8.97
N ALA A 59 -2.15 18.33 9.80
CA ALA A 59 -2.05 18.50 11.25
C ALA A 59 -1.07 17.51 11.91
N CYS A 60 -0.98 16.30 11.38
CA CYS A 60 -0.09 15.26 11.89
C CYS A 60 1.10 15.00 10.97
N HIS A 61 0.88 14.95 9.66
CA HIS A 61 1.90 14.58 8.68
C HIS A 61 2.70 15.78 8.12
N GLY A 62 2.46 17.00 8.66
CA GLY A 62 3.22 18.19 8.31
C GLY A 62 2.93 18.74 6.91
N ALA A 63 3.53 19.85 6.56
CA ALA A 63 3.33 20.49 5.26
C ALA A 63 3.81 19.55 4.13
N ASN A 64 2.92 19.34 3.14
CA ASN A 64 3.21 18.52 1.97
C ASN A 64 3.72 17.09 2.30
N GLY A 65 3.31 16.52 3.43
CA GLY A 65 3.73 15.18 3.85
C GLY A 65 5.14 15.11 4.44
N ASN A 66 5.70 16.25 4.87
CA ASN A 66 6.98 16.34 5.56
C ASN A 66 6.75 16.47 7.06
N SER A 67 6.78 15.35 7.77
CA SER A 67 6.52 15.31 9.21
C SER A 67 7.76 15.63 10.03
N GLY A 68 7.62 16.54 10.98
CA GLY A 68 8.64 16.81 12.00
C GLY A 68 8.55 15.90 13.23
N VAL A 69 7.59 14.98 13.28
CA VAL A 69 7.28 14.17 14.45
C VAL A 69 7.45 12.68 14.15
N ALA A 70 8.29 12.02 14.91
CA ALA A 70 8.68 10.62 14.68
C ALA A 70 7.51 9.61 14.68
N MET A 71 6.44 9.92 15.41
CA MET A 71 5.23 9.10 15.46
C MET A 71 4.46 9.11 14.11
N TYR A 72 4.53 10.21 13.38
CA TYR A 72 3.83 10.39 12.12
C TYR A 72 4.81 10.28 10.94
N PRO A 73 4.62 9.31 10.03
CA PRO A 73 5.58 9.09 8.96
C PRO A 73 5.60 10.23 7.94
N ASN A 74 6.76 10.43 7.31
CA ASN A 74 6.90 11.21 6.11
C ASN A 74 6.13 10.53 4.96
N LEU A 75 5.26 11.29 4.30
CA LEU A 75 4.42 10.82 3.18
C LEU A 75 4.90 11.39 1.83
N ALA A 76 5.63 12.51 1.86
CA ALA A 76 6.12 13.19 0.67
C ALA A 76 6.92 12.27 -0.25
N GLY A 77 6.57 12.23 -1.55
CA GLY A 77 7.28 11.43 -2.55
C GLY A 77 7.18 9.92 -2.40
N MET A 78 6.23 9.42 -1.62
CA MET A 78 5.92 7.98 -1.60
C MET A 78 5.14 7.59 -2.85
N PRO A 79 5.33 6.37 -3.41
CA PRO A 79 4.54 5.89 -4.53
C PRO A 79 3.04 5.98 -4.25
N HIS A 80 2.27 6.50 -5.20
CA HIS A 80 0.83 6.72 -4.98
C HIS A 80 0.07 5.40 -4.77
N GLU A 81 0.47 4.33 -5.44
CA GLU A 81 -0.14 3.01 -5.27
C GLU A 81 0.07 2.48 -3.85
N TYR A 82 1.28 2.66 -3.32
CA TYR A 82 1.59 2.30 -1.94
C TYR A 82 0.75 3.09 -0.94
N LEU A 83 0.64 4.41 -1.14
CA LEU A 83 -0.17 5.27 -0.26
C LEU A 83 -1.65 4.88 -0.29
N THR A 84 -2.21 4.68 -1.50
CA THR A 84 -3.61 4.23 -1.67
C THR A 84 -3.84 2.92 -0.94
N LEU A 85 -2.97 1.93 -1.15
CA LEU A 85 -3.05 0.64 -0.48
C LEU A 85 -2.98 0.76 1.05
N GLN A 86 -2.12 1.65 1.58
CA GLN A 86 -2.06 1.85 3.03
C GLN A 86 -3.34 2.47 3.59
N LEU A 87 -3.96 3.42 2.88
CA LEU A 87 -5.24 4.00 3.28
C LEU A 87 -6.35 2.95 3.27
N GLU A 88 -6.40 2.10 2.26
CA GLU A 88 -7.33 0.96 2.18
C GLU A 88 -7.09 -0.03 3.35
N HIS A 89 -5.83 -0.33 3.68
CA HIS A 89 -5.49 -1.21 4.81
C HIS A 89 -5.91 -0.63 6.16
N PHE A 90 -5.83 0.67 6.36
CA PHE A 90 -6.35 1.32 7.56
C PHE A 90 -7.89 1.30 7.63
N LYS A 91 -8.56 1.31 6.48
CA LYS A 91 -10.02 1.25 6.38
C LYS A 91 -10.57 -0.18 6.42
N ALA A 92 -9.72 -1.20 6.51
CA ALA A 92 -10.17 -2.59 6.59
C ALA A 92 -11.18 -2.79 7.74
N PRO A 93 -12.19 -3.66 7.56
CA PRO A 93 -13.17 -3.97 8.60
C PRO A 93 -12.51 -4.41 9.91
N ALA A 94 -13.16 -4.14 11.04
CA ALA A 94 -12.62 -4.44 12.37
C ALA A 94 -12.38 -5.93 12.64
N ASP A 95 -13.10 -6.81 11.95
CA ASP A 95 -12.93 -8.26 11.98
C ASP A 95 -11.77 -8.75 11.08
N LYS A 96 -11.22 -7.87 10.26
CA LYS A 96 -10.09 -8.16 9.35
C LYS A 96 -9.03 -7.06 9.44
N VAL A 97 -8.54 -6.81 10.63
CA VAL A 97 -7.51 -5.77 10.85
C VAL A 97 -6.23 -6.14 10.10
N ILE A 98 -5.84 -5.28 9.13
CA ILE A 98 -4.59 -5.43 8.37
C ILE A 98 -3.47 -4.60 9.02
N ARG A 99 -3.83 -3.46 9.60
CA ARG A 99 -2.95 -2.59 10.35
C ARG A 99 -3.52 -2.35 11.74
N GLY A 100 -3.01 -3.08 12.69
CA GLY A 100 -3.45 -3.07 14.08
C GLY A 100 -2.39 -2.60 15.06
N THR A 101 -2.76 -2.68 16.31
CA THR A 101 -1.95 -2.46 17.50
C THR A 101 -1.72 -3.78 18.23
N PRO A 102 -0.77 -3.85 19.18
CA PRO A 102 -0.48 -5.09 19.91
C PRO A 102 -1.69 -5.70 20.66
N ASP A 103 -2.68 -4.90 21.00
CA ASP A 103 -3.93 -5.36 21.62
C ASP A 103 -5.01 -5.78 20.60
N GLY A 104 -4.63 -5.91 19.32
CA GLY A 104 -5.51 -6.39 18.24
C GLY A 104 -6.50 -5.35 17.71
N LYS A 105 -6.41 -4.09 18.16
CA LYS A 105 -7.29 -3.02 17.70
C LYS A 105 -6.76 -2.36 16.42
N PRO A 106 -7.61 -1.69 15.64
CA PRO A 106 -7.18 -0.81 14.56
C PRO A 106 -6.27 0.31 15.08
N THR A 107 -5.33 0.76 14.24
CA THR A 107 -4.47 1.92 14.56
C THR A 107 -5.26 3.23 14.60
N ALA A 108 -4.66 4.31 15.13
CA ALA A 108 -5.24 5.66 15.17
C ALA A 108 -5.62 6.22 13.78
N MET A 109 -5.04 5.68 12.70
CA MET A 109 -5.42 6.08 11.33
C MET A 109 -6.79 5.54 10.89
N ALA A 110 -7.26 4.44 11.46
CA ALA A 110 -8.51 3.81 11.05
C ALA A 110 -9.74 4.74 11.14
N PRO A 111 -10.03 5.43 12.26
CA PRO A 111 -11.15 6.36 12.33
C PRO A 111 -10.97 7.56 11.39
N ILE A 112 -9.73 7.99 11.10
CA ILE A 112 -9.45 9.14 10.24
C ILE A 112 -9.82 8.83 8.77
N VAL A 113 -9.55 7.61 8.31
CA VAL A 113 -9.83 7.19 6.93
C VAL A 113 -11.23 6.59 6.75
N ALA A 114 -11.98 6.38 7.82
CA ALA A 114 -13.25 5.63 7.80
C ALA A 114 -14.24 6.17 6.76
N GLN A 115 -14.34 7.48 6.61
CA GLN A 115 -15.27 8.14 5.69
C GLN A 115 -14.66 8.49 4.32
N MET A 116 -13.39 8.16 4.08
CA MET A 116 -12.77 8.40 2.79
C MET A 116 -13.32 7.45 1.74
N THR A 117 -13.61 7.97 0.55
CA THR A 117 -13.92 7.18 -0.63
C THR A 117 -12.63 6.66 -1.27
N LYS A 118 -12.76 5.73 -2.21
CA LYS A 118 -11.62 5.27 -3.01
C LYS A 118 -11.02 6.42 -3.82
N GLU A 119 -11.87 7.31 -4.36
CA GLU A 119 -11.43 8.50 -5.08
C GLU A 119 -10.62 9.44 -4.17
N ASP A 120 -11.08 9.71 -2.96
CA ASP A 120 -10.33 10.50 -1.97
C ASP A 120 -8.93 9.94 -1.73
N MET A 121 -8.84 8.62 -1.53
CA MET A 121 -7.56 7.94 -1.29
C MET A 121 -6.61 8.06 -2.48
N GLN A 122 -7.13 7.90 -3.69
CA GLN A 122 -6.35 8.03 -4.93
C GLN A 122 -5.89 9.47 -5.16
N ASN A 123 -6.78 10.45 -5.03
CA ASN A 123 -6.49 11.87 -5.17
C ASN A 123 -5.41 12.32 -4.18
N LEU A 124 -5.58 11.95 -2.91
CA LEU A 124 -4.61 12.25 -1.85
C LEU A 124 -3.25 11.61 -2.13
N SER A 125 -3.24 10.35 -2.58
CA SER A 125 -2.01 9.62 -2.86
C SER A 125 -1.25 10.22 -4.04
N VAL A 126 -1.93 10.62 -5.10
CA VAL A 126 -1.30 11.31 -6.25
C VAL A 126 -0.77 12.69 -5.86
N PHE A 127 -1.48 13.44 -5.02
CA PHE A 127 -0.94 14.69 -4.48
C PHE A 127 0.36 14.46 -3.73
N LEU A 128 0.38 13.52 -2.78
CA LEU A 128 1.55 13.24 -1.92
C LEU A 128 2.73 12.66 -2.70
N SER A 129 2.48 11.85 -3.72
CA SER A 129 3.55 11.28 -4.55
C SER A 129 4.34 12.32 -5.34
N LYS A 130 3.72 13.47 -5.65
CA LYS A 130 4.35 14.60 -6.33
C LYS A 130 5.13 15.53 -5.37
N GLN A 131 5.02 15.32 -4.05
CA GLN A 131 5.71 16.16 -3.08
C GLN A 131 7.18 15.74 -2.93
N GLN A 132 8.02 16.71 -2.59
CA GLN A 132 9.42 16.44 -2.28
C GLN A 132 9.61 16.23 -0.78
N LEU A 133 10.46 15.26 -0.43
CA LEU A 133 10.92 15.10 0.95
C LEU A 133 11.98 16.17 1.24
N THR A 134 11.55 17.26 1.86
CA THR A 134 12.41 18.41 2.20
C THR A 134 12.99 18.32 3.59
N GLN A 135 12.37 17.52 4.46
CA GLN A 135 12.81 17.30 5.84
C GLN A 135 13.06 15.81 6.11
N PRO A 136 14.07 15.20 5.46
CA PRO A 136 14.38 13.80 5.71
C PRO A 136 14.85 13.61 7.16
N ALA A 137 14.29 12.63 7.84
CA ALA A 137 14.77 12.23 9.16
C ALA A 137 16.20 11.70 9.08
N LYS A 138 16.92 11.78 10.19
CA LYS A 138 18.31 11.32 10.30
C LYS A 138 18.38 10.06 11.14
N ALA A 139 19.44 9.27 10.93
CA ALA A 139 19.80 8.20 11.85
C ALA A 139 20.04 8.77 13.26
N LYS A 140 19.58 8.08 14.29
CA LYS A 140 19.76 8.46 15.70
C LYS A 140 21.02 7.87 16.32
N GLN A 141 21.43 6.71 15.80
CA GLN A 141 22.57 5.94 16.30
C GLN A 141 23.85 6.18 15.46
N GLY A 142 23.89 7.27 14.70
CA GLY A 142 25.00 7.57 13.78
C GLY A 142 26.39 7.53 14.40
N ASP A 143 26.52 7.86 15.69
CA ASP A 143 27.76 7.81 16.46
C ASP A 143 28.07 6.42 17.02
N ASN A 144 27.11 5.50 17.01
CA ASN A 144 27.30 4.13 17.47
C ASN A 144 27.76 3.23 16.32
N ARG A 145 29.06 3.14 16.12
CA ARG A 145 29.67 2.38 15.04
C ARG A 145 29.15 0.93 14.93
N LYS A 146 28.91 0.25 16.07
CA LYS A 146 28.41 -1.14 16.05
C LYS A 146 27.00 -1.22 15.48
N VAL A 147 26.12 -0.30 15.86
CA VAL A 147 24.73 -0.24 15.33
C VAL A 147 24.74 0.09 13.86
N VAL A 148 25.51 1.11 13.46
CA VAL A 148 25.63 1.51 12.04
C VAL A 148 26.14 0.36 11.17
N GLU A 149 27.22 -0.32 11.62
CA GLU A 149 27.81 -1.44 10.89
C GLU A 149 26.82 -2.62 10.77
N ARG A 150 26.13 -2.94 11.86
CA ARG A 150 25.10 -3.99 11.85
C ARG A 150 23.96 -3.64 10.91
N GLY A 151 23.43 -2.42 10.96
CA GLY A 151 22.39 -1.94 10.07
C GLY A 151 22.82 -2.00 8.60
N ARG A 152 24.04 -1.56 8.30
CA ARG A 152 24.65 -1.61 6.97
C ARG A 152 24.77 -3.05 6.45
N GLN A 153 25.22 -3.97 7.28
CA GLN A 153 25.31 -5.38 6.93
C GLN A 153 23.94 -5.96 6.57
N ILE A 154 22.95 -5.76 7.44
CA ILE A 154 21.57 -6.25 7.19
C ILE A 154 21.01 -5.62 5.91
N TRP A 155 21.21 -4.33 5.73
CA TRP A 155 20.73 -3.63 4.53
C TRP A 155 21.29 -4.23 3.24
N ARG A 156 22.61 -4.46 3.19
CA ARG A 156 23.32 -4.87 1.97
C ARG A 156 23.39 -6.37 1.75
N ALA A 157 23.46 -7.15 2.83
CA ALA A 157 23.69 -8.60 2.76
C ALA A 157 22.61 -9.44 3.45
N GLY A 158 21.71 -8.82 4.22
CA GLY A 158 20.72 -9.56 5.01
C GLY A 158 21.35 -10.29 6.20
N ILE A 159 20.67 -11.35 6.62
CA ILE A 159 21.11 -12.29 7.67
C ILE A 159 20.92 -13.70 7.12
N PRO A 160 21.87 -14.24 6.32
CA PRO A 160 21.72 -15.49 5.60
C PRO A 160 21.33 -16.68 6.49
N ASP A 161 21.98 -16.82 7.65
CA ASP A 161 21.75 -17.93 8.59
C ASP A 161 20.31 -17.95 9.14
N ARG A 162 19.60 -16.85 9.07
CA ARG A 162 18.18 -16.72 9.46
C ARG A 162 17.25 -16.54 8.27
N GLY A 163 17.77 -16.61 7.03
CA GLY A 163 16.99 -16.45 5.81
C GLY A 163 16.38 -15.06 5.66
N VAL A 164 17.03 -14.00 6.20
CA VAL A 164 16.65 -12.60 6.00
C VAL A 164 17.37 -12.09 4.75
N PRO A 165 16.67 -11.74 3.67
CA PRO A 165 17.31 -11.19 2.48
C PRO A 165 17.85 -9.78 2.71
N ALA A 166 18.73 -9.30 1.84
CA ALA A 166 19.19 -7.93 1.85
C ALA A 166 18.01 -6.97 1.61
N CYS A 167 17.80 -5.99 2.49
CA CYS A 167 16.71 -5.02 2.35
C CYS A 167 16.82 -4.21 1.05
N ALA A 168 18.06 -3.93 0.63
CA ALA A 168 18.38 -3.22 -0.60
C ALA A 168 17.85 -3.93 -1.86
N SER A 169 17.67 -5.26 -1.85
CA SER A 169 17.18 -6.00 -3.02
C SER A 169 15.76 -5.62 -3.43
N CYS A 170 14.94 -5.18 -2.47
CA CYS A 170 13.56 -4.75 -2.72
C CYS A 170 13.38 -3.24 -2.56
N HIS A 171 14.04 -2.63 -1.56
CA HIS A 171 13.87 -1.20 -1.26
C HIS A 171 14.89 -0.30 -1.97
N GLY A 172 15.74 -0.86 -2.83
CA GLY A 172 16.79 -0.13 -3.54
C GLY A 172 18.04 0.11 -2.70
N ALA A 173 19.19 0.24 -3.36
CA ALA A 173 20.49 0.41 -2.68
C ALA A 173 20.53 1.62 -1.76
N THR A 174 19.91 2.73 -2.19
CA THR A 174 19.79 3.99 -1.45
C THR A 174 18.48 4.13 -0.68
N GLY A 175 17.67 3.07 -0.58
CA GLY A 175 16.40 3.10 0.14
C GLY A 175 15.32 3.93 -0.51
N GLN A 176 15.47 4.27 -1.80
CA GLN A 176 14.50 5.06 -2.56
C GLN A 176 13.19 4.33 -2.86
N GLY A 177 13.18 3.01 -2.67
CA GLY A 177 12.05 2.16 -3.04
C GLY A 177 12.03 1.79 -4.52
N ILE A 178 11.05 1.00 -4.89
CA ILE A 178 10.70 0.68 -6.28
C ILE A 178 9.22 1.04 -6.44
N PRO A 179 8.86 1.92 -7.38
CA PRO A 179 7.49 2.37 -7.57
C PRO A 179 6.50 1.21 -7.66
N SER A 180 5.33 1.43 -7.12
CA SER A 180 4.19 0.56 -6.87
C SER A 180 4.42 -0.57 -5.85
N ALA A 181 5.57 -1.25 -5.87
CA ALA A 181 5.77 -2.45 -5.06
C ALA A 181 6.39 -2.19 -3.68
N PHE A 182 7.43 -1.35 -3.61
CA PHE A 182 8.23 -1.17 -2.39
C PHE A 182 8.38 0.29 -2.03
N PRO A 183 7.99 0.70 -0.81
CA PRO A 183 8.08 2.10 -0.40
C PRO A 183 9.52 2.55 -0.22
N ARG A 184 9.73 3.88 -0.35
CA ARG A 184 10.96 4.53 0.07
C ARG A 184 11.10 4.45 1.59
N LEU A 185 12.29 4.08 2.06
CA LEU A 185 12.63 4.01 3.48
C LEU A 185 13.66 5.08 3.89
N SER A 186 14.50 5.52 2.94
CA SER A 186 15.46 6.60 3.18
C SER A 186 14.76 7.89 3.59
N GLY A 187 15.27 8.55 4.62
CA GLY A 187 14.69 9.77 5.17
C GLY A 187 13.38 9.61 5.92
N GLN A 188 12.91 8.37 6.13
CA GLN A 188 11.79 8.09 7.04
C GLN A 188 12.29 8.10 8.48
N HIS A 189 11.41 8.40 9.44
CA HIS A 189 11.75 8.36 10.87
C HIS A 189 12.19 6.97 11.31
N PRO A 190 13.37 6.82 11.97
CA PRO A 190 13.86 5.52 12.41
C PRO A 190 12.91 4.83 13.38
N GLU A 191 12.27 5.58 14.27
CA GLU A 191 11.28 5.03 15.22
C GLU A 191 10.04 4.49 14.50
N TYR A 192 9.60 5.16 13.44
CA TYR A 192 8.50 4.66 12.63
C TYR A 192 8.89 3.37 11.92
N LEU A 193 10.09 3.31 11.32
CA LEU A 193 10.58 2.11 10.65
C LEU A 193 10.72 0.94 11.64
N GLU A 194 11.28 1.19 12.83
CA GLU A 194 11.42 0.21 13.90
C GLU A 194 10.04 -0.31 14.34
N ALA A 195 9.11 0.57 14.62
CA ALA A 195 7.74 0.21 14.99
C ALA A 195 7.03 -0.60 13.91
N GLN A 196 7.23 -0.27 12.62
CA GLN A 196 6.64 -1.04 11.53
C GLN A 196 7.26 -2.44 11.38
N LEU A 197 8.58 -2.57 11.57
CA LEU A 197 9.23 -3.89 11.55
C LEU A 197 8.75 -4.77 12.71
N HIS A 198 8.59 -4.22 13.91
CA HIS A 198 7.97 -4.93 15.03
C HIS A 198 6.52 -5.31 14.71
N ALA A 199 5.73 -4.40 14.17
CA ALA A 199 4.35 -4.69 13.80
C ALA A 199 4.24 -5.83 12.79
N PHE A 200 5.16 -5.92 11.83
CA PHE A 200 5.25 -7.04 10.91
C PHE A 200 5.71 -8.32 11.58
N ALA A 201 6.74 -8.26 12.44
CA ALA A 201 7.31 -9.40 13.14
C ALA A 201 6.27 -10.07 14.07
N ASP A 202 5.51 -9.25 14.77
CA ASP A 202 4.54 -9.67 15.78
C ASP A 202 3.14 -9.95 15.16
N GLY A 203 2.97 -9.71 13.84
CA GLY A 203 1.78 -10.09 13.08
C GLY A 203 0.59 -9.13 13.13
N TYR A 204 0.67 -8.01 13.85
CA TYR A 204 -0.42 -7.01 13.86
C TYR A 204 -0.34 -5.96 12.74
N ARG A 205 0.69 -6.04 11.88
CA ARG A 205 0.70 -5.45 10.55
C ARG A 205 0.90 -6.55 9.51
N THR A 206 -0.04 -6.69 8.58
CA THR A 206 0.06 -7.61 7.46
C THR A 206 0.05 -6.86 6.12
N GLN A 207 0.15 -7.57 5.02
CA GLN A 207 0.00 -7.01 3.68
C GLN A 207 -1.38 -7.30 3.07
N GLY A 208 -2.33 -7.73 3.93
CA GLY A 208 -3.72 -7.99 3.51
C GLY A 208 -3.93 -9.29 2.75
N GLY A 209 -2.93 -10.17 2.65
CA GLY A 209 -3.00 -11.44 1.93
C GLY A 209 -2.15 -12.55 2.58
N ALA A 210 -2.24 -13.76 2.00
CA ALA A 210 -1.47 -14.93 2.45
C ALA A 210 0.06 -14.70 2.36
N GLU A 211 0.48 -13.84 1.44
CA GLU A 211 1.88 -13.53 1.20
C GLU A 211 2.34 -12.29 1.97
N ASN A 212 2.29 -12.37 3.32
CA ASN A 212 2.87 -11.34 4.18
C ASN A 212 4.41 -11.40 4.15
N MET A 213 5.01 -10.94 3.04
CA MET A 213 6.44 -10.99 2.81
C MET A 213 7.23 -10.29 3.94
N MET A 214 6.84 -9.06 4.31
CA MET A 214 7.52 -8.32 5.35
C MET A 214 7.39 -8.99 6.73
N GLY A 215 6.25 -9.63 7.01
CA GLY A 215 6.09 -10.43 8.23
C GLY A 215 7.02 -11.64 8.25
N LYS A 216 7.11 -12.38 7.14
CA LYS A 216 8.03 -13.52 6.99
C LYS A 216 9.51 -13.13 7.15
N ILE A 217 9.88 -11.90 6.80
CA ILE A 217 11.23 -11.36 6.94
C ILE A 217 11.46 -10.84 8.35
N ALA A 218 10.55 -10.00 8.85
CA ALA A 218 10.74 -9.29 10.10
C ALA A 218 10.75 -10.22 11.33
N ASN A 219 9.93 -11.28 11.35
CA ASN A 219 9.89 -12.24 12.47
C ASN A 219 11.17 -13.08 12.63
N ARG A 220 12.08 -13.02 11.65
CA ARG A 220 13.40 -13.68 11.72
C ARG A 220 14.49 -12.77 12.29
N MET A 221 14.18 -11.50 12.54
CA MET A 221 15.11 -10.55 13.14
C MET A 221 14.86 -10.43 14.65
N ASN A 222 15.94 -10.23 15.42
CA ASN A 222 15.79 -9.85 16.82
C ASN A 222 15.63 -8.33 16.96
N LYS A 223 15.31 -7.84 18.16
CA LYS A 223 15.09 -6.42 18.42
C LYS A 223 16.29 -5.54 18.05
N ALA A 224 17.51 -6.01 18.33
CA ALA A 224 18.73 -5.27 18.01
C ALA A 224 18.96 -5.15 16.50
N ASP A 225 18.61 -6.20 15.72
CA ASP A 225 18.69 -6.16 14.26
C ASP A 225 17.65 -5.20 13.67
N ILE A 226 16.43 -5.23 14.20
CA ILE A 226 15.33 -4.34 13.78
C ILE A 226 15.73 -2.89 14.03
N GLN A 227 16.21 -2.56 15.24
CA GLN A 227 16.68 -1.22 15.58
C GLN A 227 17.81 -0.77 14.65
N ALA A 228 18.82 -1.63 14.48
CA ALA A 228 20.00 -1.28 13.68
C ALA A 228 19.65 -1.01 12.22
N VAL A 229 18.81 -1.85 11.58
CA VAL A 229 18.45 -1.67 10.17
C VAL A 229 17.47 -0.53 9.96
N ALA A 230 16.56 -0.28 10.90
CA ALA A 230 15.64 0.86 10.87
C ALA A 230 16.40 2.18 10.92
N ASP A 231 17.34 2.30 11.85
CA ASP A 231 18.17 3.50 12.00
C ASP A 231 19.06 3.73 10.77
N TYR A 232 19.71 2.66 10.28
CA TYR A 232 20.51 2.72 9.07
C TYR A 232 19.69 3.15 7.85
N ALA A 233 18.51 2.55 7.62
CA ALA A 233 17.63 2.87 6.50
C ALA A 233 17.19 4.33 6.53
N ALA A 234 16.86 4.88 7.69
CA ALA A 234 16.52 6.28 7.87
C ALA A 234 17.67 7.23 7.47
N GLY A 235 18.89 6.83 7.72
CA GLY A 235 20.12 7.62 7.48
C GLY A 235 20.70 7.53 6.08
N ILE A 236 20.28 6.59 5.24
CA ILE A 236 20.80 6.44 3.85
C ILE A 236 20.46 7.68 3.01
N ARG A 237 21.44 8.16 2.24
CA ARG A 237 21.34 9.27 1.30
C ARG A 237 21.91 8.84 -0.06
#